data_22e1d9a91bc9ae3d2f07669aa4065b7f
#
_entry.id   22e1d9a91bc9ae3d2f07669aa4065b7f
#
_cell.length_a   1.000
_cell.length_b   1.000
_cell.length_c   1.000
_cell.angle_alpha   90.00
_cell.angle_beta   90.00
_cell.angle_gamma   90.00
#
_symmetry.space_group_name_H-M   'P 1'
#
loop_
_entity.id
_entity.type
_entity.pdbx_description
1 polymer ?
#
loop_
_entity_poly.entity_id
_entity_poly.type
_entity_poly.pdbx_seq_one_letter_code
_entity_poly.pdbx_strand_id
1 'polypeptide(L)'
;MKILSGTSNSKLSKNICKQLRLKLVNTNIKRFADGEIYVEINENIRGNSVFVIQSTSNPANDNLMELLLVIDALRRSSAKNITAVIPYFGYARQDRKVAPRTSISAKVVANLIT
;
A
#
# COMPACT_ATOMS: atom_id res chain seq x y z
N MET A 1 -13.99 -8.78 -6.54
CA MET A 1 -12.73 -8.01 -6.58
C MET A 1 -12.97 -6.57 -6.18
N LYS A 2 -12.16 -6.06 -5.30
CA LYS A 2 -12.24 -4.67 -4.86
C LYS A 2 -10.88 -3.98 -5.01
N ILE A 3 -10.89 -2.67 -5.24
CA ILE A 3 -9.67 -1.88 -5.41
C ILE A 3 -9.63 -0.80 -4.35
N LEU A 4 -8.54 -0.77 -3.59
CA LEU A 4 -8.27 0.25 -2.59
C LEU A 4 -7.07 1.08 -3.04
N SER A 5 -7.20 2.39 -2.99
CA SER A 5 -6.12 3.30 -3.34
C SER A 5 -5.44 3.85 -2.09
N GLY A 6 -4.12 3.73 -2.04
CA GLY A 6 -3.33 4.60 -1.19
C GLY A 6 -3.28 6.01 -1.75
N THR A 7 -2.60 6.91 -1.05
CA THR A 7 -2.58 8.34 -1.40
C THR A 7 -1.45 8.73 -2.33
N SER A 8 -0.52 7.82 -2.64
CA SER A 8 0.68 8.14 -3.43
C SER A 8 0.36 8.52 -4.89
N ASN A 9 -0.68 7.91 -5.48
CA ASN A 9 -1.10 8.22 -6.84
C ASN A 9 -2.59 7.92 -7.03
N SER A 10 -3.42 8.78 -6.48
CA SER A 10 -4.88 8.62 -6.56
C SER A 10 -5.42 8.71 -7.98
N LYS A 11 -4.77 9.48 -8.85
CA LYS A 11 -5.15 9.60 -10.25
C LYS A 11 -5.01 8.28 -10.98
N LEU A 12 -3.91 7.58 -10.79
CA LEU A 12 -3.69 6.25 -11.38
C LEU A 12 -4.77 5.27 -10.91
N SER A 13 -5.05 5.24 -9.61
CA SER A 13 -6.06 4.36 -9.04
C SER A 13 -7.46 4.63 -9.62
N LYS A 14 -7.83 5.89 -9.75
CA LYS A 14 -9.10 6.29 -10.35
C LYS A 14 -9.19 5.87 -11.81
N ASN A 15 -8.11 6.03 -12.57
CA ASN A 15 -8.06 5.62 -13.97
C ASN A 15 -8.20 4.10 -14.12
N ILE A 16 -7.55 3.33 -13.27
CA ILE A 16 -7.67 1.87 -13.27
C ILE A 16 -9.10 1.45 -12.97
N CYS A 17 -9.71 2.03 -11.95
CA CYS A 17 -11.10 1.73 -11.61
C CYS A 17 -12.06 2.09 -12.74
N LYS A 18 -11.84 3.20 -13.42
CA LYS A 18 -12.64 3.59 -14.57
C LYS A 18 -12.56 2.55 -15.68
N GLN A 19 -11.38 2.05 -15.99
CA GLN A 19 -11.18 1.03 -17.01
C GLN A 19 -11.86 -0.29 -16.65
N LEU A 20 -11.83 -0.66 -15.37
CA LEU A 20 -12.43 -1.90 -14.88
C LEU A 20 -13.89 -1.76 -14.50
N ARG A 21 -14.47 -0.55 -14.61
CA ARG A 21 -15.85 -0.25 -14.21
C ARG A 21 -16.11 -0.60 -12.74
N LEU A 22 -15.13 -0.31 -11.89
CA LEU A 22 -15.21 -0.53 -10.44
C LEU A 22 -15.15 0.81 -9.70
N LYS A 23 -15.65 0.83 -8.48
CA LYS A 23 -15.49 1.96 -7.57
C LYS A 23 -14.34 1.66 -6.61
N LEU A 24 -13.64 2.70 -6.18
CA LEU A 24 -12.66 2.57 -5.11
C LEU A 24 -13.36 2.23 -3.80
N VAL A 25 -12.70 1.40 -2.99
CA VAL A 25 -13.13 1.13 -1.62
C VAL A 25 -13.16 2.44 -0.84
N ASN A 26 -14.22 2.67 -0.10
CA ASN A 26 -14.35 3.88 0.72
C ASN A 26 -13.40 3.78 1.92
N THR A 27 -12.43 4.67 1.98
CA THR A 27 -11.40 4.71 3.03
C THR A 27 -11.24 6.12 3.57
N ASN A 28 -10.76 6.20 4.81
CA ASN A 28 -10.28 7.43 5.39
C ASN A 28 -8.81 7.25 5.75
N ILE A 29 -7.93 7.87 4.99
CA ILE A 29 -6.48 7.84 5.22
C ILE A 29 -6.03 9.26 5.49
N LYS A 30 -5.50 9.49 6.68
CA LYS A 30 -5.08 10.83 7.09
C LYS A 30 -3.83 10.75 7.97
N ARG A 31 -3.24 11.90 8.22
CA ARG A 31 -2.10 12.05 9.13
C ARG A 31 -2.52 12.86 10.35
N PHE A 32 -2.05 12.43 11.53
CA PHE A 32 -2.16 13.23 12.73
C PHE A 32 -1.09 14.34 12.72
N ALA A 33 -1.21 15.29 13.68
CA ALA A 33 -0.29 16.43 13.75
C ALA A 33 1.18 16.02 13.92
N ASP A 34 1.44 14.87 14.55
CA ASP A 34 2.77 14.32 14.76
C ASP A 34 3.30 13.51 13.56
N GLY A 35 2.52 13.41 12.49
CA GLY A 35 2.89 12.67 11.28
C GLY A 35 2.45 11.21 11.27
N GLU A 36 1.89 10.68 12.35
CA GLU A 36 1.37 9.32 12.36
C GLU A 36 0.21 9.18 11.36
N ILE A 37 0.17 8.02 10.70
CA ILE A 37 -0.82 7.75 9.67
C ILE A 37 -1.99 6.98 10.27
N TYR A 38 -3.20 7.40 9.94
CA TYR A 38 -4.44 6.73 10.34
C TYR A 38 -5.14 6.17 9.10
N VAL A 39 -5.51 4.89 9.15
CA VAL A 39 -6.21 4.21 8.06
C VAL A 39 -7.50 3.60 8.60
N GLU A 40 -8.61 3.94 7.94
CA GLU A 40 -9.93 3.37 8.26
C GLU A 40 -10.61 2.92 6.98
N ILE A 41 -11.16 1.71 7.00
CA ILE A 41 -11.91 1.17 5.87
C ILE A 41 -13.40 1.31 6.18
N ASN A 42 -14.12 2.07 5.36
CA ASN A 42 -15.49 2.50 5.62
C ASN A 42 -16.53 1.74 4.81
N GLU A 43 -16.21 0.50 4.43
CA GLU A 43 -17.20 -0.38 3.81
C GLU A 43 -16.88 -1.83 4.13
N ASN A 44 -17.86 -2.71 3.94
CA ASN A 44 -17.67 -4.13 4.19
C ASN A 44 -16.90 -4.77 3.04
N ILE A 45 -15.71 -5.29 3.34
CA ILE A 45 -14.85 -5.99 2.36
C ILE A 45 -14.62 -7.45 2.74
N ARG A 46 -15.34 -7.95 3.74
CA ARG A 46 -15.18 -9.32 4.23
C ARG A 46 -15.35 -10.33 3.08
N GLY A 47 -14.40 -11.24 2.98
CA GLY A 47 -14.43 -12.31 1.97
C GLY A 47 -14.10 -11.87 0.55
N ASN A 48 -13.76 -10.60 0.34
CA ASN A 48 -13.38 -10.08 -0.98
C ASN A 48 -11.88 -10.13 -1.19
N SER A 49 -11.48 -10.36 -2.44
CA SER A 49 -10.10 -10.15 -2.87
C SER A 49 -9.90 -8.65 -3.10
N VAL A 50 -8.88 -8.07 -2.47
CA VAL A 50 -8.61 -6.63 -2.52
C VAL A 50 -7.25 -6.37 -3.13
N PHE A 51 -7.21 -5.50 -4.13
CA PHE A 51 -5.98 -5.02 -4.73
C PHE A 51 -5.70 -3.63 -4.18
N VAL A 52 -4.54 -3.45 -3.55
CA VAL A 52 -4.11 -2.17 -3.00
C VAL A 52 -3.14 -1.53 -3.97
N ILE A 53 -3.44 -0.33 -4.45
CA ILE A 53 -2.57 0.40 -5.35
C ILE A 53 -1.86 1.49 -4.56
N GLN A 54 -0.56 1.32 -4.36
CA GLN A 54 0.27 2.26 -3.61
C GLN A 54 1.72 2.15 -4.05
N SER A 55 2.28 3.23 -4.57
CA SER A 55 3.72 3.32 -4.81
C SER A 55 4.45 3.61 -3.51
N THR A 56 5.65 3.08 -3.37
CA THR A 56 6.56 3.45 -2.27
C THR A 56 7.65 4.40 -2.76
N SER A 57 7.27 5.27 -3.69
CA SER A 57 8.09 6.38 -4.18
C SER A 57 8.17 7.49 -3.13
N ASN A 58 8.92 8.56 -3.44
CA ASN A 58 9.10 9.68 -2.52
C ASN A 58 7.77 10.34 -2.13
N PRO A 59 7.50 10.57 -0.84
CA PRO A 59 8.31 10.19 0.33
C PRO A 59 8.19 8.70 0.65
N ALA A 60 9.29 7.96 0.42
CA ALA A 60 9.27 6.50 0.41
C ALA A 60 8.84 5.89 1.75
N ASN A 61 9.39 6.38 2.86
CA ASN A 61 9.08 5.82 4.17
C ASN A 61 7.63 6.06 4.56
N ASP A 62 7.10 7.25 4.26
CA ASP A 62 5.69 7.57 4.54
C ASP A 62 4.76 6.70 3.70
N ASN A 63 5.05 6.56 2.42
CA ASN A 63 4.24 5.75 1.52
C ASN A 63 4.31 4.26 1.86
N LEU A 64 5.48 3.79 2.27
CA LEU A 64 5.64 2.42 2.75
C LEU A 64 4.82 2.17 4.01
N MET A 65 4.93 3.05 4.99
CA MET A 65 4.17 2.90 6.25
C MET A 65 2.66 2.92 5.98
N GLU A 66 2.20 3.80 5.10
CA GLU A 66 0.80 3.84 4.70
C GLU A 66 0.35 2.51 4.10
N LEU A 67 1.16 1.93 3.21
CA LEU A 67 0.87 0.62 2.60
C LEU A 67 0.76 -0.47 3.67
N LEU A 68 1.69 -0.52 4.61
CA LEU A 68 1.68 -1.52 5.69
C LEU A 68 0.42 -1.40 6.55
N LEU A 69 0.02 -0.17 6.89
CA LEU A 69 -1.17 0.07 7.70
C LEU A 69 -2.45 -0.27 6.94
N VAL A 70 -2.51 0.00 5.64
CA VAL A 70 -3.63 -0.40 4.80
C VAL A 70 -3.75 -1.93 4.77
N ILE A 71 -2.65 -2.64 4.59
CA ILE A 71 -2.64 -4.11 4.58
C ILE A 71 -3.15 -4.65 5.92
N ASP A 72 -2.70 -4.09 7.02
CA ASP A 72 -3.16 -4.51 8.35
C ASP A 72 -4.66 -4.26 8.54
N ALA A 73 -5.14 -3.09 8.13
CA ALA A 73 -6.57 -2.77 8.21
C ALA A 73 -7.41 -3.74 7.36
N LEU A 74 -6.93 -4.14 6.19
CA LEU A 74 -7.61 -5.11 5.35
C LEU A 74 -7.65 -6.49 5.99
N ARG A 75 -6.57 -6.93 6.63
CA ARG A 75 -6.55 -8.18 7.37
C ARG A 75 -7.60 -8.19 8.48
N ARG A 76 -7.64 -7.12 9.27
CA ARG A 76 -8.59 -6.98 10.37
C ARG A 76 -10.03 -6.88 9.88
N SER A 77 -10.22 -6.44 8.64
CA SER A 77 -11.53 -6.38 8.00
C SER A 77 -11.90 -7.71 7.29
N SER A 78 -11.09 -8.75 7.46
CA SER A 78 -11.32 -10.11 6.94
C SER A 78 -11.37 -10.19 5.41
N ALA A 79 -10.51 -9.43 4.73
CA ALA A 79 -10.31 -9.60 3.30
C ALA A 79 -9.85 -11.04 3.01
N LYS A 80 -10.35 -11.62 1.94
CA LYS A 80 -9.97 -12.99 1.54
C LYS A 80 -8.52 -13.05 1.08
N ASN A 81 -8.15 -12.16 0.17
CA ASN A 81 -6.81 -12.03 -0.37
C ASN A 81 -6.46 -10.56 -0.46
N ILE A 82 -5.19 -10.25 -0.25
CA ILE A 82 -4.67 -8.89 -0.37
C ILE A 82 -3.49 -8.93 -1.33
N THR A 83 -3.57 -8.16 -2.41
CA THR A 83 -2.51 -8.03 -3.40
C THR A 83 -2.05 -6.59 -3.45
N ALA A 84 -0.77 -6.35 -3.19
CA ALA A 84 -0.19 -5.02 -3.30
C ALA A 84 0.27 -4.79 -4.74
N VAL A 85 -0.23 -3.73 -5.36
CA VAL A 85 0.19 -3.27 -6.69
C VAL A 85 1.04 -2.03 -6.47
N ILE A 86 2.33 -2.16 -6.69
CA ILE A 86 3.33 -1.14 -6.37
C ILE A 86 3.98 -0.65 -7.66
N PRO A 87 3.41 0.40 -8.30
CA PRO A 87 3.93 0.88 -9.58
C PRO A 87 5.38 1.36 -9.53
N TYR A 88 5.80 1.88 -8.39
CA TYR A 88 7.20 2.20 -8.12
C TYR A 88 7.58 1.64 -6.74
N PHE A 89 8.59 0.77 -6.71
CA PHE A 89 9.06 0.14 -5.48
C PHE A 89 10.27 0.91 -4.94
N GLY A 90 10.06 1.73 -3.93
CA GLY A 90 11.14 2.44 -3.24
C GLY A 90 12.12 1.45 -2.62
N TYR A 91 13.39 1.82 -2.55
CA TYR A 91 14.51 0.97 -2.13
C TYR A 91 14.90 -0.11 -3.15
N ALA A 92 14.24 -0.23 -4.30
CA ALA A 92 14.55 -1.25 -5.29
C ALA A 92 16.01 -1.22 -5.76
N ARG A 93 16.62 -0.03 -5.85
CA ARG A 93 18.04 0.11 -6.23
C ARG A 93 19.02 -0.43 -5.20
N GLN A 94 18.54 -0.70 -3.97
CA GLN A 94 19.34 -1.28 -2.89
C GLN A 94 19.05 -2.79 -2.80
N ASP A 95 19.21 -3.47 -3.91
CA ASP A 95 18.83 -4.88 -4.06
C ASP A 95 19.98 -5.85 -3.79
N ARG A 96 21.16 -5.34 -3.46
CA ARG A 96 22.34 -6.17 -3.18
C ARG A 96 23.22 -5.55 -2.09
N LYS A 97 24.04 -6.40 -1.48
CA LYS A 97 25.01 -5.97 -0.48
C LYS A 97 26.24 -5.37 -1.18
N VAL A 98 26.45 -4.06 -1.01
CA VAL A 98 27.54 -3.34 -1.67
C VAL A 98 28.78 -3.18 -0.79
N ALA A 99 28.67 -3.40 0.53
CA ALA A 99 29.74 -3.28 1.49
C ALA A 99 29.44 -4.17 2.72
N PRO A 100 30.49 -4.53 3.54
CA PRO A 100 30.24 -5.22 4.80
C PRO A 100 29.35 -4.39 5.73
N ARG A 101 28.48 -5.08 6.47
CA ARG A 101 27.59 -4.46 7.46
C ARG A 101 26.61 -3.43 6.86
N THR A 102 26.25 -3.59 5.59
CA THR A 102 25.15 -2.83 4.99
C THR A 102 23.93 -3.71 4.81
N SER A 103 22.74 -3.08 4.76
CA SER A 103 21.49 -3.79 4.52
C SER A 103 21.31 -4.12 3.04
N ILE A 104 20.45 -5.08 2.77
CA ILE A 104 19.85 -5.26 1.46
C ILE A 104 18.44 -4.69 1.59
N SER A 105 18.30 -3.39 1.39
CA SER A 105 17.09 -2.64 1.75
C SER A 105 15.86 -3.09 0.98
N ALA A 106 16.00 -3.44 -0.29
CA ALA A 106 14.89 -3.94 -1.09
C ALA A 106 14.30 -5.23 -0.48
N LYS A 107 15.16 -6.12 0.02
CA LYS A 107 14.73 -7.36 0.65
C LYS A 107 14.01 -7.09 1.97
N VAL A 108 14.50 -6.16 2.79
CA VAL A 108 13.86 -5.78 4.05
C VAL A 108 12.46 -5.25 3.77
N VAL A 109 12.31 -4.34 2.81
CA VAL A 109 11.01 -3.77 2.46
C VAL A 109 10.07 -4.85 1.94
N ALA A 110 10.52 -5.71 1.04
CA ALA A 110 9.69 -6.80 0.52
C ALA A 110 9.20 -7.73 1.63
N ASN A 111 10.06 -8.06 2.59
CA ASN A 111 9.69 -8.92 3.72
C ASN A 111 8.64 -8.26 4.62
N LEU A 112 8.71 -6.95 4.81
CA LEU A 112 7.70 -6.22 5.59
C LEU A 112 6.33 -6.27 4.92
N ILE A 113 6.27 -6.20 3.60
CA ILE A 113 5.02 -6.21 2.84
C ILE A 113 4.40 -7.61 2.81
N THR A 114 5.19 -8.64 2.70
CA THR A 114 4.70 -10.01 2.65
C THR A 114 4.48 -10.59 4.04
#